data_75b735700811d660fcae326a4b907412
#
_entry.id   75b735700811d660fcae326a4b907412
#
_cell.length_a   1.000
_cell.length_b   1.000
_cell.length_c   1.000
_cell.angle_alpha   90.00
_cell.angle_beta   90.00
_cell.angle_gamma   90.00
#
_symmetry.space_group_name_H-M   'P 1'
#
loop_
_entity.id
_entity.type
_entity.pdbx_description
1 polymer ?
#
loop_
_entity_poly.entity_id
_entity_poly.type
_entity_poly.pdbx_seq_one_letter_code
_entity_poly.pdbx_strand_id
1 'polypeptide(L)'
;MLYGGIPGAVPVNKEEIFKDCRKALSKLSTDKVWILYCQRGEVSQSVADFLEQQGFDAYSLIGGYNAYLISVMQSETDDLMEKQKRAEASIQKKYHKELFSKFAKACKNYQLIQEGDHIAVCISGGKDSMLMAKLFQEIRRHRQVSFELTFLVMDPGYNKANRMLIESNARQLGIPITVFESDIFDAVDTVEKSPCYLCARMRRGYLY
;
A
#
# COMPACT_ATOMS: atom_id res chain seq x y z
N MET A 1 10.60 -22.15 -14.08
CA MET A 1 10.61 -21.46 -12.78
C MET A 1 9.18 -21.12 -12.43
N LEU A 2 8.61 -21.79 -11.43
CA LEU A 2 7.21 -21.61 -11.00
C LEU A 2 7.03 -20.46 -9.99
N TYR A 3 8.11 -19.83 -9.56
CA TYR A 3 8.12 -18.73 -8.58
C TYR A 3 9.00 -17.61 -9.13
N GLY A 4 8.56 -16.36 -8.98
CA GLY A 4 9.25 -15.18 -9.48
C GLY A 4 10.76 -15.16 -9.14
N GLY A 5 11.50 -14.28 -9.77
CA GLY A 5 12.93 -14.06 -9.54
C GLY A 5 13.23 -12.59 -9.26
N ILE A 6 14.45 -12.29 -8.83
CA ILE A 6 14.92 -10.92 -8.70
C ILE A 6 14.87 -10.27 -10.10
N PRO A 7 14.28 -9.06 -10.24
CA PRO A 7 14.19 -8.40 -11.55
C PRO A 7 15.56 -8.24 -12.21
N GLY A 8 15.65 -8.61 -13.50
CA GLY A 8 16.88 -8.54 -14.26
C GLY A 8 17.85 -9.72 -14.06
N ALA A 9 17.51 -10.69 -13.22
CA ALA A 9 18.34 -11.87 -13.02
C ALA A 9 18.24 -12.83 -14.20
N VAL A 10 19.37 -13.43 -14.55
CA VAL A 10 19.49 -14.43 -15.61
C VAL A 10 19.55 -15.83 -14.99
N PRO A 11 18.66 -16.75 -15.37
CA PRO A 11 18.69 -18.11 -14.86
C PRO A 11 19.88 -18.87 -15.41
N VAL A 12 20.61 -19.56 -14.53
CA VAL A 12 21.74 -20.41 -14.89
C VAL A 12 21.58 -21.78 -14.24
N ASN A 13 22.08 -22.83 -14.93
CA ASN A 13 22.06 -24.17 -14.40
C ASN A 13 23.34 -24.44 -13.62
N LYS A 14 23.23 -24.82 -12.33
CA LYS A 14 24.37 -25.09 -11.47
C LYS A 14 25.24 -26.26 -11.99
N GLU A 15 24.61 -27.28 -12.57
CA GLU A 15 25.30 -28.48 -13.07
C GLU A 15 26.18 -28.13 -14.28
N GLU A 16 25.69 -27.23 -15.14
CA GLU A 16 26.48 -26.74 -16.27
C GLU A 16 27.64 -25.85 -15.80
N ILE A 17 27.46 -25.06 -14.74
CA ILE A 17 28.52 -24.24 -14.15
C ILE A 17 29.62 -25.13 -13.58
N PHE A 18 29.31 -26.17 -12.81
CA PHE A 18 30.29 -27.08 -12.24
C PHE A 18 31.00 -27.91 -13.30
N LYS A 19 30.36 -28.18 -14.45
CA LYS A 19 30.97 -28.94 -15.55
C LYS A 19 31.94 -28.10 -16.37
N ASP A 20 31.51 -26.87 -16.76
CA ASP A 20 32.33 -25.94 -17.55
C ASP A 20 31.77 -24.52 -17.33
N CYS A 21 32.30 -23.82 -16.33
CA CYS A 21 31.84 -22.50 -15.96
C CYS A 21 32.04 -21.47 -17.09
N ARG A 22 33.13 -21.56 -17.84
CA ARG A 22 33.40 -20.59 -18.94
C ARG A 22 32.41 -20.74 -20.06
N LYS A 23 32.02 -21.96 -20.39
CA LYS A 23 31.02 -22.24 -21.41
C LYS A 23 29.60 -21.86 -20.93
N ALA A 24 29.23 -22.21 -19.69
CA ALA A 24 27.96 -21.90 -19.11
C ALA A 24 27.73 -20.38 -18.99
N LEU A 25 28.79 -19.61 -18.75
CA LEU A 25 28.74 -18.16 -18.55
C LEU A 25 29.18 -17.37 -19.82
N SER A 26 29.44 -18.04 -20.93
CA SER A 26 29.99 -17.41 -22.18
C SER A 26 29.12 -16.29 -22.76
N LYS A 27 27.83 -16.30 -22.44
CA LYS A 27 26.87 -15.25 -22.89
C LYS A 27 26.77 -14.08 -21.94
N LEU A 28 27.51 -14.09 -20.86
CA LEU A 28 27.44 -13.12 -19.79
C LEU A 28 28.77 -12.37 -19.66
N SER A 29 28.76 -11.11 -19.25
CA SER A 29 29.97 -10.29 -19.16
C SER A 29 30.90 -10.80 -18.06
N THR A 30 32.16 -11.07 -18.37
CA THR A 30 33.17 -11.56 -17.41
C THR A 30 33.80 -10.42 -16.57
N ASP A 31 33.57 -9.17 -16.96
CA ASP A 31 34.18 -7.99 -16.31
C ASP A 31 33.32 -7.41 -15.20
N LYS A 32 32.28 -8.13 -14.77
CA LYS A 32 31.34 -7.71 -13.74
C LYS A 32 31.38 -8.61 -12.53
N VAL A 33 31.08 -8.05 -11.37
CA VAL A 33 30.82 -8.77 -10.14
C VAL A 33 29.53 -9.58 -10.32
N TRP A 34 29.59 -10.85 -9.96
CA TRP A 34 28.47 -11.78 -10.03
C TRP A 34 27.79 -11.92 -8.68
N ILE A 35 26.51 -11.63 -8.63
CA ILE A 35 25.70 -11.91 -7.45
C ILE A 35 24.79 -13.08 -7.78
N LEU A 36 25.06 -14.21 -7.15
CA LEU A 36 24.31 -15.44 -7.31
C LEU A 36 23.25 -15.57 -6.22
N TYR A 37 22.11 -16.13 -6.55
CA TYR A 37 21.13 -16.48 -5.55
C TYR A 37 20.39 -17.77 -5.90
N CYS A 38 19.97 -18.47 -4.87
CA CYS A 38 18.99 -19.56 -4.94
C CYS A 38 17.86 -19.26 -3.95
N GLN A 39 17.00 -20.21 -3.67
CA GLN A 39 15.86 -20.01 -2.75
C GLN A 39 16.30 -19.54 -1.36
N ARG A 40 17.33 -20.19 -0.77
CA ARG A 40 17.79 -20.00 0.62
C ARG A 40 19.23 -19.47 0.74
N GLY A 41 19.98 -19.39 -0.33
CA GLY A 41 21.38 -18.97 -0.30
C GLY A 41 22.41 -20.11 -0.23
N GLU A 42 22.03 -21.33 0.14
CA GLU A 42 22.94 -22.45 0.34
C GLU A 42 23.62 -22.95 -0.96
N VAL A 43 22.81 -23.23 -1.98
CA VAL A 43 23.30 -23.68 -3.29
C VAL A 43 24.07 -22.60 -4.01
N SER A 44 23.63 -21.35 -3.93
CA SER A 44 24.34 -20.22 -4.55
C SER A 44 25.70 -19.96 -3.88
N GLN A 45 25.85 -20.24 -2.58
CA GLN A 45 27.13 -20.13 -1.91
C GLN A 45 28.12 -21.11 -2.49
N SER A 46 27.76 -22.40 -2.60
CA SER A 46 28.65 -23.42 -3.17
C SER A 46 29.06 -23.09 -4.62
N VAL A 47 28.16 -22.49 -5.40
CA VAL A 47 28.47 -22.05 -6.77
C VAL A 47 29.37 -20.83 -6.77
N ALA A 48 29.17 -19.87 -5.86
CA ALA A 48 30.04 -18.69 -5.73
C ALA A 48 31.45 -19.09 -5.35
N ASP A 49 31.62 -19.95 -4.34
CA ASP A 49 32.92 -20.46 -3.89
C ASP A 49 33.68 -21.18 -5.02
N PHE A 50 32.96 -21.96 -5.83
CA PHE A 50 33.52 -22.62 -6.99
C PHE A 50 33.97 -21.60 -8.07
N LEU A 51 33.13 -20.60 -8.38
CA LEU A 51 33.47 -19.58 -9.36
C LEU A 51 34.64 -18.70 -8.92
N GLU A 52 34.73 -18.38 -7.64
CA GLU A 52 35.88 -17.65 -7.07
C GLU A 52 37.20 -18.44 -7.28
N GLN A 53 37.19 -19.75 -7.05
CA GLN A 53 38.32 -20.62 -7.31
C GLN A 53 38.73 -20.68 -8.80
N GLN A 54 37.77 -20.38 -9.71
CA GLN A 54 38.01 -20.31 -11.14
C GLN A 54 38.43 -18.90 -11.60
N GLY A 55 38.57 -17.93 -10.67
CA GLY A 55 39.02 -16.57 -10.92
C GLY A 55 37.88 -15.59 -11.30
N PHE A 56 36.66 -15.93 -11.01
CA PHE A 56 35.53 -15.02 -11.16
C PHE A 56 35.28 -14.23 -9.86
N ASP A 57 34.89 -12.98 -9.98
CA ASP A 57 34.44 -12.16 -8.84
C ASP A 57 32.95 -12.45 -8.57
N ALA A 58 32.69 -13.46 -7.73
CA ALA A 58 31.37 -14.03 -7.54
C ALA A 58 30.99 -14.11 -6.04
N TYR A 59 29.79 -13.64 -5.72
CA TYR A 59 29.23 -13.61 -4.36
C TYR A 59 27.86 -14.28 -4.31
N SER A 60 27.52 -14.86 -3.17
CA SER A 60 26.18 -15.37 -2.93
C SER A 60 25.35 -14.38 -2.12
N LEU A 61 24.09 -14.19 -2.51
CA LEU A 61 23.13 -13.43 -1.72
C LEU A 61 22.77 -14.21 -0.46
N ILE A 62 23.15 -13.70 0.70
CA ILE A 62 22.87 -14.31 2.01
C ILE A 62 21.35 -14.46 2.18
N GLY A 63 20.91 -15.69 2.52
CA GLY A 63 19.49 -16.03 2.64
C GLY A 63 18.73 -16.10 1.31
N GLY A 64 19.39 -15.87 0.18
CA GLY A 64 18.87 -16.05 -1.16
C GLY A 64 17.64 -15.18 -1.49
N TYR A 65 16.78 -15.74 -2.34
CA TYR A 65 15.53 -15.07 -2.77
C TYR A 65 14.58 -14.78 -1.62
N ASN A 66 14.54 -15.62 -0.59
CA ASN A 66 13.71 -15.41 0.57
C ASN A 66 14.12 -14.13 1.34
N ALA A 67 15.41 -13.92 1.57
CA ALA A 67 15.90 -12.70 2.22
C ALA A 67 15.65 -11.44 1.38
N TYR A 68 15.79 -11.54 0.06
CA TYR A 68 15.44 -10.46 -0.86
C TYR A 68 13.96 -10.06 -0.73
N LEU A 69 13.05 -11.05 -0.73
CA LEU A 69 11.61 -10.76 -0.58
C LEU A 69 11.31 -10.07 0.75
N ILE A 70 11.92 -10.54 1.85
CA ILE A 70 11.74 -9.92 3.17
C ILE A 70 12.23 -8.48 3.15
N SER A 71 13.40 -8.20 2.56
CA SER A 71 13.95 -6.84 2.50
C SER A 71 13.08 -5.90 1.66
N VAL A 72 12.51 -6.37 0.55
CA VAL A 72 11.58 -5.58 -0.28
C VAL A 72 10.30 -5.27 0.50
N MET A 73 9.71 -6.25 1.18
CA MET A 73 8.51 -6.06 1.99
C MET A 73 8.76 -5.08 3.15
N GLN A 74 9.90 -5.15 3.80
CA GLN A 74 10.28 -4.21 4.86
C GLN A 74 10.45 -2.78 4.32
N SER A 75 11.14 -2.62 3.20
CA SER A 75 11.33 -1.32 2.55
C SER A 75 10.01 -0.67 2.16
N GLU A 76 9.07 -1.43 1.58
CA GLU A 76 7.73 -0.93 1.25
C GLU A 76 6.94 -0.52 2.50
N THR A 77 7.06 -1.28 3.58
CA THR A 77 6.39 -0.98 4.85
C THR A 77 6.95 0.29 5.48
N ASP A 78 8.27 0.46 5.48
CA ASP A 78 8.94 1.64 6.03
C ASP A 78 8.56 2.91 5.26
N ASP A 79 8.51 2.85 3.93
CA ASP A 79 8.07 3.97 3.08
C ASP A 79 6.60 4.36 3.35
N LEU A 80 5.71 3.38 3.52
CA LEU A 80 4.32 3.62 3.89
C LEU A 80 4.19 4.28 5.27
N MET A 81 4.92 3.77 6.25
CA MET A 81 4.92 4.36 7.61
C MET A 81 5.44 5.79 7.61
N GLU A 82 6.46 6.09 6.82
CA GLU A 82 6.98 7.45 6.70
C GLU A 82 5.96 8.39 6.06
N LYS A 83 5.28 7.97 4.99
CA LYS A 83 4.20 8.74 4.35
C LYS A 83 3.06 9.04 5.33
N GLN A 84 2.63 8.05 6.11
CA GLN A 84 1.61 8.22 7.14
C GLN A 84 2.04 9.23 8.19
N LYS A 85 3.25 9.12 8.73
CA LYS A 85 3.81 10.06 9.71
C LYS A 85 3.90 11.50 9.16
N ARG A 86 4.29 11.66 7.90
CA ARG A 86 4.33 12.99 7.24
C ARG A 86 2.94 13.60 7.13
N ALA A 87 1.92 12.82 6.75
CA ALA A 87 0.54 13.30 6.67
C ALA A 87 0.01 13.75 8.04
N GLU A 88 0.27 12.96 9.08
CA GLU A 88 -0.09 13.30 10.47
C GLU A 88 0.63 14.55 10.95
N ALA A 89 1.94 14.64 10.77
CA ALA A 89 2.73 15.80 11.15
C ALA A 89 2.26 17.09 10.44
N SER A 90 1.78 16.98 9.21
CA SER A 90 1.21 18.12 8.47
C SER A 90 -0.03 18.69 9.16
N ILE A 91 -0.94 17.84 9.63
CA ILE A 91 -2.15 18.26 10.37
C ILE A 91 -1.78 18.78 11.77
N GLN A 92 -0.87 18.11 12.47
CA GLN A 92 -0.49 18.42 13.82
C GLN A 92 0.34 19.70 13.95
N LYS A 93 1.13 20.04 12.94
CA LYS A 93 2.06 21.19 12.96
C LYS A 93 1.68 22.25 11.92
N LYS A 94 1.89 21.94 10.64
CA LYS A 94 1.79 22.95 9.56
C LYS A 94 0.39 23.53 9.41
N TYR A 95 -0.63 22.68 9.42
CA TYR A 95 -2.02 23.06 9.20
C TYR A 95 -2.87 23.01 10.48
N HIS A 96 -2.24 22.93 11.65
CA HIS A 96 -2.94 22.82 12.93
C HIS A 96 -3.93 23.96 13.14
N LYS A 97 -3.51 25.22 12.98
CA LYS A 97 -4.37 26.39 13.21
C LYS A 97 -5.45 26.55 12.14
N GLU A 98 -5.10 26.24 10.88
CA GLU A 98 -5.98 26.50 9.74
C GLU A 98 -7.03 25.39 9.53
N LEU A 99 -6.67 24.14 9.84
CA LEU A 99 -7.56 22.99 9.63
C LEU A 99 -7.99 22.37 10.96
N PHE A 100 -7.07 21.79 11.71
CA PHE A 100 -7.42 21.00 12.90
C PHE A 100 -8.12 21.81 13.99
N SER A 101 -7.59 22.97 14.37
CA SER A 101 -8.19 23.80 15.42
C SER A 101 -9.61 24.26 15.06
N LYS A 102 -9.85 24.62 13.79
CA LYS A 102 -11.17 25.02 13.33
C LYS A 102 -12.15 23.84 13.32
N PHE A 103 -11.70 22.67 12.87
CA PHE A 103 -12.49 21.45 12.88
C PHE A 103 -12.85 21.03 14.32
N ALA A 104 -11.87 20.97 15.22
CA ALA A 104 -12.07 20.62 16.62
C ALA A 104 -13.02 21.63 17.33
N LYS A 105 -12.86 22.94 17.04
CA LYS A 105 -13.76 23.96 17.55
C LYS A 105 -15.18 23.79 17.05
N ALA A 106 -15.38 23.45 15.78
CA ALA A 106 -16.70 23.16 15.23
C ALA A 106 -17.33 21.93 15.90
N CYS A 107 -16.58 20.84 16.02
CA CYS A 107 -17.06 19.63 16.72
C CYS A 107 -17.53 19.95 18.14
N LYS A 108 -16.76 20.77 18.89
CA LYS A 108 -17.10 21.17 20.24
C LYS A 108 -18.32 22.11 20.28
N ASN A 109 -18.33 23.17 19.47
CA ASN A 109 -19.38 24.20 19.50
C ASN A 109 -20.75 23.65 19.09
N TYR A 110 -20.77 22.72 18.14
CA TYR A 110 -22.01 22.12 17.63
C TYR A 110 -22.29 20.75 18.24
N GLN A 111 -21.50 20.32 19.24
CA GLN A 111 -21.66 19.01 19.91
C GLN A 111 -21.76 17.86 18.89
N LEU A 112 -20.91 17.89 17.85
CA LEU A 112 -20.92 16.90 16.78
C LEU A 112 -20.37 15.54 17.19
N ILE A 113 -19.67 15.48 18.32
CA ILE A 113 -19.08 14.26 18.89
C ILE A 113 -19.39 14.23 20.38
N GLN A 114 -20.03 13.15 20.82
CA GLN A 114 -20.38 12.92 22.21
C GLN A 114 -19.73 11.61 22.73
N GLU A 115 -19.74 11.46 24.06
CA GLU A 115 -19.19 10.25 24.68
C GLU A 115 -19.99 9.01 24.27
N GLY A 116 -19.31 7.98 23.79
CA GLY A 116 -19.91 6.74 23.34
C GLY A 116 -20.45 6.74 21.91
N ASP A 117 -20.28 7.81 21.15
CA ASP A 117 -20.73 7.87 19.75
C ASP A 117 -20.03 6.83 18.86
N HIS A 118 -20.78 6.33 17.88
CA HIS A 118 -20.28 5.53 16.77
C HIS A 118 -20.32 6.39 15.49
N ILE A 119 -19.16 6.89 15.06
CA ILE A 119 -19.05 7.82 13.93
C ILE A 119 -18.58 7.08 12.68
N ALA A 120 -19.38 7.13 11.62
CA ALA A 120 -19.01 6.64 10.31
C ALA A 120 -18.57 7.80 9.40
N VAL A 121 -17.32 7.80 8.94
CA VAL A 121 -16.80 8.77 7.97
C VAL A 121 -16.86 8.15 6.58
N CYS A 122 -17.71 8.71 5.71
CA CYS A 122 -17.86 8.23 4.35
C CYS A 122 -16.74 8.75 3.46
N ILE A 123 -15.98 7.82 2.87
CA ILE A 123 -14.84 8.09 2.00
C ILE A 123 -15.28 7.98 0.54
N SER A 124 -15.27 9.10 -0.16
CA SER A 124 -15.58 9.16 -1.60
C SER A 124 -14.35 8.96 -2.50
N GLY A 125 -13.15 8.85 -1.91
CA GLY A 125 -11.89 8.84 -2.64
C GLY A 125 -11.32 10.22 -2.97
N GLY A 126 -12.10 11.28 -2.81
CA GLY A 126 -11.64 12.66 -2.99
C GLY A 126 -10.84 13.20 -1.81
N LYS A 127 -10.04 14.24 -2.07
CA LYS A 127 -9.16 14.89 -1.07
C LYS A 127 -9.89 15.31 0.21
N ASP A 128 -11.14 15.78 0.08
CA ASP A 128 -11.88 16.33 1.22
C ASP A 128 -12.33 15.23 2.18
N SER A 129 -12.79 14.09 1.65
CA SER A 129 -13.16 12.93 2.48
C SER A 129 -11.95 12.30 3.17
N MET A 130 -10.81 12.22 2.48
CA MET A 130 -9.56 11.73 3.07
C MET A 130 -9.02 12.69 4.15
N LEU A 131 -9.10 14.01 3.92
CA LEU A 131 -8.74 15.01 4.93
C LEU A 131 -9.65 14.90 6.16
N MET A 132 -10.96 14.79 5.96
CA MET A 132 -11.92 14.62 7.04
C MET A 132 -11.61 13.36 7.87
N ALA A 133 -11.28 12.25 7.22
CA ALA A 133 -10.87 11.03 7.93
C ALA A 133 -9.64 11.27 8.83
N LYS A 134 -8.62 11.96 8.31
CA LYS A 134 -7.42 12.30 9.09
C LYS A 134 -7.71 13.23 10.27
N LEU A 135 -8.60 14.21 10.09
CA LEU A 135 -9.03 15.11 11.16
C LEU A 135 -9.78 14.36 12.28
N PHE A 136 -10.65 13.42 11.93
CA PHE A 136 -11.31 12.55 12.93
C PHE A 136 -10.33 11.62 13.64
N GLN A 137 -9.35 11.05 12.91
CA GLN A 137 -8.26 10.27 13.54
C GLN A 137 -7.48 11.12 14.55
N GLU A 138 -7.20 12.37 14.21
CA GLU A 138 -6.46 13.29 15.09
C GLU A 138 -7.30 13.65 16.33
N ILE A 139 -8.61 13.95 16.21
CA ILE A 139 -9.49 14.16 17.39
C ILE A 139 -9.49 12.93 18.30
N ARG A 140 -9.67 11.72 17.73
CA ARG A 140 -9.65 10.48 18.51
C ARG A 140 -8.33 10.28 19.25
N ARG A 141 -7.21 10.69 18.65
CA ARG A 141 -5.88 10.62 19.27
C ARG A 141 -5.76 11.51 20.52
N HIS A 142 -6.46 12.64 20.56
CA HIS A 142 -6.46 13.54 21.71
C HIS A 142 -7.24 13.01 22.93
N ARG A 143 -8.05 11.99 22.78
CA ARG A 143 -8.78 11.29 23.87
C ARG A 143 -9.58 12.20 24.81
N GLN A 144 -10.06 13.35 24.33
CA GLN A 144 -10.90 14.24 25.13
C GLN A 144 -12.33 13.73 25.26
N VAL A 145 -12.80 12.99 24.26
CA VAL A 145 -14.10 12.31 24.20
C VAL A 145 -13.84 10.91 23.64
N SER A 146 -14.43 9.89 24.24
CA SER A 146 -14.33 8.51 23.75
C SER A 146 -15.45 8.24 22.75
N PHE A 147 -15.10 7.84 21.55
CA PHE A 147 -16.02 7.47 20.49
C PHE A 147 -15.39 6.42 19.56
N GLU A 148 -16.24 5.65 18.91
CA GLU A 148 -15.83 4.72 17.88
C GLU A 148 -15.80 5.40 16.51
N LEU A 149 -14.86 4.98 15.65
CA LEU A 149 -14.65 5.59 14.36
C LEU A 149 -14.49 4.52 13.29
N THR A 150 -15.37 4.56 12.30
CA THR A 150 -15.36 3.68 11.14
C THR A 150 -15.23 4.50 9.86
N PHE A 151 -14.41 4.04 8.91
CA PHE A 151 -14.25 4.69 7.60
C PHE A 151 -14.90 3.81 6.54
N LEU A 152 -15.98 4.30 5.94
CA LEU A 152 -16.79 3.56 4.97
C LEU A 152 -16.53 4.05 3.55
N VAL A 153 -16.21 3.15 2.65
CA VAL A 153 -16.25 3.39 1.21
C VAL A 153 -17.47 2.70 0.66
N MET A 154 -18.41 3.46 0.15
CA MET A 154 -19.49 2.91 -0.63
C MET A 154 -19.07 2.83 -2.08
N ASP A 155 -18.92 1.62 -2.57
CA ASP A 155 -18.61 1.33 -3.97
C ASP A 155 -19.93 1.16 -4.75
N PRO A 156 -20.27 2.11 -5.63
CA PRO A 156 -21.51 2.04 -6.42
C PRO A 156 -21.36 1.23 -7.72
N GLY A 157 -20.27 0.50 -7.89
CA GLY A 157 -19.85 -0.17 -9.13
C GLY A 157 -18.65 0.52 -9.78
N TYR A 158 -17.67 0.97 -8.99
CA TYR A 158 -16.43 1.55 -9.53
C TYR A 158 -15.68 0.57 -10.42
N ASN A 159 -15.06 1.09 -11.47
CA ASN A 159 -14.09 0.30 -12.21
C ASN A 159 -12.88 -0.05 -11.31
N LYS A 160 -12.17 -1.13 -11.66
CA LYS A 160 -11.03 -1.64 -10.87
C LYS A 160 -9.96 -0.58 -10.58
N ALA A 161 -9.67 0.29 -11.56
CA ALA A 161 -8.65 1.32 -11.41
C ALA A 161 -9.04 2.36 -10.34
N ASN A 162 -10.29 2.84 -10.36
CA ASN A 162 -10.80 3.78 -9.36
C ASN A 162 -10.84 3.14 -7.97
N ARG A 163 -11.28 1.89 -7.86
CA ARG A 163 -11.30 1.14 -6.62
C ARG A 163 -9.90 1.01 -6.03
N MET A 164 -8.94 0.53 -6.83
CA MET A 164 -7.54 0.41 -6.42
C MET A 164 -6.93 1.75 -6.00
N LEU A 165 -7.26 2.85 -6.67
CA LEU A 165 -6.78 4.18 -6.33
C LEU A 165 -7.28 4.62 -4.94
N ILE A 166 -8.56 4.41 -4.64
CA ILE A 166 -9.14 4.73 -3.32
C ILE A 166 -8.45 3.92 -2.21
N GLU A 167 -8.31 2.62 -2.41
CA GLU A 167 -7.67 1.72 -1.45
C GLU A 167 -6.18 2.06 -1.24
N SER A 168 -5.46 2.36 -2.33
CA SER A 168 -4.06 2.77 -2.27
C SER A 168 -3.88 4.09 -1.50
N ASN A 169 -4.70 5.09 -1.80
CA ASN A 169 -4.65 6.38 -1.09
C ASN A 169 -4.99 6.23 0.39
N ALA A 170 -6.00 5.44 0.72
CA ALA A 170 -6.36 5.16 2.11
C ALA A 170 -5.20 4.46 2.87
N ARG A 171 -4.56 3.47 2.24
CA ARG A 171 -3.39 2.77 2.79
C ARG A 171 -2.22 3.73 3.02
N GLN A 172 -1.89 4.59 2.04
CA GLN A 172 -0.82 5.58 2.17
C GLN A 172 -1.06 6.59 3.29
N LEU A 173 -2.31 6.90 3.59
CA LEU A 173 -2.71 7.81 4.66
C LEU A 173 -2.95 7.10 6.01
N GLY A 174 -2.86 5.78 6.07
CA GLY A 174 -3.17 5.01 7.28
C GLY A 174 -4.64 5.11 7.71
N ILE A 175 -5.55 5.12 6.72
CA ILE A 175 -7.00 5.13 6.96
C ILE A 175 -7.51 3.69 6.75
N PRO A 176 -7.94 2.98 7.81
CA PRO A 176 -8.47 1.63 7.69
C PRO A 176 -9.91 1.68 7.16
N ILE A 177 -10.06 1.54 5.86
CA ILE A 177 -11.37 1.60 5.19
C ILE A 177 -12.09 0.24 5.23
N THR A 178 -13.41 0.29 5.40
CA THR A 178 -14.33 -0.82 5.14
C THR A 178 -15.08 -0.50 3.85
N VAL A 179 -15.09 -1.44 2.92
CA VAL A 179 -15.77 -1.21 1.63
C VAL A 179 -17.09 -1.95 1.62
N PHE A 180 -18.12 -1.24 1.21
CA PHE A 180 -19.46 -1.72 0.99
C PHE A 180 -19.79 -1.61 -0.50
N GLU A 181 -20.09 -2.72 -1.15
CA GLU A 181 -20.39 -2.80 -2.57
C GLU A 181 -21.90 -2.68 -2.83
N SER A 182 -22.27 -2.01 -3.89
CA SER A 182 -23.64 -1.88 -4.37
C SER A 182 -23.67 -1.80 -5.90
N ASP A 183 -24.81 -2.09 -6.49
CA ASP A 183 -25.10 -2.08 -7.91
C ASP A 183 -25.73 -0.77 -8.41
N ILE A 184 -25.46 0.33 -7.70
CA ILE A 184 -26.09 1.63 -8.01
C ILE A 184 -25.80 2.09 -9.44
N PHE A 185 -24.58 1.90 -9.94
CA PHE A 185 -24.24 2.32 -11.29
C PHE A 185 -25.01 1.52 -12.34
N ASP A 186 -25.20 0.23 -12.15
CA ASP A 186 -26.00 -0.59 -13.06
C ASP A 186 -27.47 -0.16 -13.06
N ALA A 187 -28.01 0.19 -11.89
CA ALA A 187 -29.38 0.70 -11.78
C ALA A 187 -29.55 2.10 -12.39
N VAL A 188 -28.54 2.95 -12.30
CA VAL A 188 -28.59 4.34 -12.80
C VAL A 188 -28.31 4.43 -14.30
N ASP A 189 -27.53 3.50 -14.86
CA ASP A 189 -27.15 3.49 -16.28
C ASP A 189 -28.37 3.28 -17.22
N THR A 190 -29.46 2.73 -16.67
CA THR A 190 -30.72 2.54 -17.39
C THR A 190 -31.64 3.76 -17.42
N VAL A 191 -31.25 4.87 -16.75
CA VAL A 191 -32.11 6.03 -16.54
C VAL A 191 -31.65 7.24 -17.34
N GLU A 192 -32.46 7.69 -18.31
CA GLU A 192 -32.13 8.82 -19.18
C GLU A 192 -32.19 10.20 -18.47
N LYS A 193 -33.07 10.36 -17.47
CA LYS A 193 -33.29 11.66 -16.78
C LYS A 193 -32.54 11.72 -15.45
N SER A 194 -31.57 12.65 -15.34
CA SER A 194 -30.88 13.01 -14.11
C SER A 194 -30.18 11.84 -13.40
N PRO A 195 -29.31 11.06 -14.07
CA PRO A 195 -28.65 9.90 -13.47
C PRO A 195 -27.85 10.26 -12.21
N CYS A 196 -27.21 11.43 -12.19
CA CYS A 196 -26.45 11.90 -11.02
C CYS A 196 -27.33 12.15 -9.78
N TYR A 197 -28.56 12.67 -9.98
CA TYR A 197 -29.49 12.87 -8.87
C TYR A 197 -29.94 11.52 -8.28
N LEU A 198 -30.31 10.58 -9.13
CA LEU A 198 -30.70 9.24 -8.70
C LEU A 198 -29.58 8.52 -7.98
N CYS A 199 -28.36 8.54 -8.53
CA CYS A 199 -27.17 8.00 -7.89
C CYS A 199 -26.96 8.58 -6.48
N ALA A 200 -27.03 9.90 -6.34
CA ALA A 200 -26.85 10.57 -5.06
C ALA A 200 -27.97 10.21 -4.05
N ARG A 201 -29.21 10.04 -4.53
CA ARG A 201 -30.35 9.61 -3.70
C ARG A 201 -30.20 8.18 -3.24
N MET A 202 -29.84 7.26 -4.13
CA MET A 202 -29.61 5.87 -3.80
C MET A 202 -28.47 5.69 -2.79
N ARG A 203 -27.32 6.36 -3.01
CA ARG A 203 -26.20 6.37 -2.06
C ARG A 203 -26.63 6.79 -0.65
N ARG A 204 -27.44 7.84 -0.55
CA ARG A 204 -27.98 8.26 0.76
C ARG A 204 -28.85 7.20 1.38
N GLY A 205 -29.71 6.55 0.60
CA GLY A 205 -30.60 5.49 1.10
C GLY A 205 -29.86 4.26 1.62
N TYR A 206 -28.67 3.96 1.09
CA TYR A 206 -27.81 2.88 1.57
C TYR A 206 -27.02 3.24 2.85
N LEU A 207 -26.81 4.52 3.11
CA LEU A 207 -25.99 5.00 4.23
C LEU A 207 -26.82 5.31 5.50
N TYR A 208 -28.14 5.41 5.37
CA TYR A 208 -29.09 5.67 6.44
C TYR A 208 -30.05 4.50 6.64
#